data_5b24a5dcf2c065f764d6f4c53eb16e95
#
_entry.id   5b24a5dcf2c065f764d6f4c53eb16e95
#
_cell.length_a   1.000
_cell.length_b   1.000
_cell.length_c   1.000
_cell.angle_alpha   90.00
_cell.angle_beta   90.00
_cell.angle_gamma   90.00
#
_symmetry.space_group_name_H-M   'P 1'
#
loop_
_entity.id
_entity.type
_entity.pdbx_description
1 polymer ?
#
loop_
_entity_poly.entity_id
_entity_poly.type
_entity_poly.pdbx_seq_one_letter_code
_entity_poly.pdbx_strand_id
1 'polypeptide(L)'
;MTPDDLVRLRRARDRIDRDFAEPLDVPQLARESFMSVGHFQRSFKDAFGETPYAWLMTRRIERAMALFRNTDKSVTQVCMEVGCTSLGSFSSRFTELVGETPSSYRSRSHDELRGIPSCIVKQVTRPSRS
;
A
#
# COMPACT_ATOMS: atom_id res chain seq x y z
N MET A 1 18.99 12.80 15.43
CA MET A 1 17.52 12.99 15.51
C MET A 1 17.15 13.42 16.91
N THR A 2 16.41 14.50 17.04
CA THR A 2 15.99 15.00 18.34
C THR A 2 14.68 14.36 18.76
N PRO A 3 14.33 14.41 20.07
CA PRO A 3 13.00 13.94 20.49
C PRO A 3 11.85 14.65 19.80
N ASP A 4 12.00 15.95 19.51
CA ASP A 4 10.96 16.70 18.78
C ASP A 4 10.81 16.20 17.35
N ASP A 5 11.92 15.86 16.70
CA ASP A 5 11.88 15.28 15.36
C ASP A 5 11.13 13.95 15.38
N LEU A 6 11.36 13.11 16.38
CA LEU A 6 10.69 11.83 16.47
C LEU A 6 9.17 12.00 16.65
N VAL A 7 8.75 12.98 17.45
CA VAL A 7 7.33 13.30 17.61
C VAL A 7 6.72 13.72 16.26
N ARG A 8 7.43 14.57 15.52
CA ARG A 8 6.96 15.04 14.20
C ARG A 8 6.87 13.90 13.20
N LEU A 9 7.86 12.98 13.23
CA LEU A 9 7.86 11.83 12.35
C LEU A 9 6.72 10.86 12.67
N ARG A 10 6.43 10.65 13.94
CA ARG A 10 5.28 9.83 14.36
C ARG A 10 3.97 10.41 13.91
N ARG A 11 3.82 11.73 13.99
CA ARG A 11 2.62 12.42 13.47
C ARG A 11 2.47 12.22 11.98
N ALA A 12 3.58 12.31 11.24
CA ALA A 12 3.56 12.10 9.80
C ALA A 12 3.15 10.65 9.47
N ARG A 13 3.70 9.68 10.19
CA ARG A 13 3.33 8.28 10.01
C ARG A 13 1.85 8.06 10.31
N ASP A 14 1.35 8.62 11.40
CA ASP A 14 -0.06 8.48 11.77
C ASP A 14 -0.96 9.14 10.72
N ARG A 15 -0.51 10.26 10.14
CA ARG A 15 -1.21 10.92 9.05
C ARG A 15 -1.32 10.01 7.83
N ILE A 16 -0.23 9.34 7.47
CA ILE A 16 -0.22 8.40 6.36
C ILE A 16 -1.18 7.24 6.65
N ASP A 17 -1.10 6.66 7.84
CA ASP A 17 -1.93 5.52 8.22
C ASP A 17 -3.42 5.85 8.21
N ARG A 18 -3.76 7.08 8.54
CA ARG A 18 -5.16 7.54 8.58
C ARG A 18 -5.66 7.97 7.22
N ASP A 19 -4.84 8.72 6.48
CA ASP A 19 -5.29 9.43 5.27
C ASP A 19 -4.65 8.91 3.98
N PHE A 20 -4.24 7.64 3.94
CA PHE A 20 -3.51 7.10 2.80
C PHE A 20 -4.28 7.18 1.47
N ALA A 21 -5.61 7.20 1.52
CA ALA A 21 -6.43 7.28 0.31
C ALA A 21 -6.54 8.71 -0.24
N GLU A 22 -6.07 9.70 0.52
CA GLU A 22 -6.05 11.07 0.06
C GLU A 22 -4.80 11.34 -0.78
N PRO A 23 -4.79 12.43 -1.56
CA PRO A 23 -3.62 12.73 -2.41
C PRO A 23 -2.45 13.27 -1.59
N LEU A 24 -1.88 12.45 -0.75
CA LEU A 24 -0.71 12.80 0.05
C LEU A 24 0.54 12.72 -0.81
N ASP A 25 1.46 13.66 -0.63
CA ASP A 25 2.77 13.59 -1.25
C ASP A 25 3.87 13.89 -0.24
N VAL A 26 5.09 13.47 -0.56
CA VAL A 26 6.22 13.60 0.35
C VAL A 26 6.54 15.07 0.67
N PRO A 27 6.56 16.00 -0.32
CA PRO A 27 6.80 17.41 0.01
C PRO A 27 5.79 17.99 1.01
N GLN A 28 4.52 17.63 0.89
CA GLN A 28 3.51 18.10 1.82
C GLN A 28 3.75 17.56 3.23
N LEU A 29 4.05 16.27 3.34
CA LEU A 29 4.33 15.65 4.63
C LEU A 29 5.56 16.24 5.28
N ALA A 30 6.59 16.55 4.49
CA ALA A 30 7.79 17.21 4.99
C ALA A 30 7.48 18.60 5.55
N ARG A 31 6.67 19.38 4.83
CA ARG A 31 6.26 20.70 5.29
C ARG A 31 5.49 20.63 6.61
N GLU A 32 4.59 19.68 6.71
CA GLU A 32 3.80 19.47 7.94
C GLU A 32 4.68 19.04 9.11
N SER A 33 5.83 18.47 8.81
CA SER A 33 6.80 18.03 9.82
C SER A 33 7.87 19.09 10.10
N PHE A 34 7.78 20.25 9.45
CA PHE A 34 8.76 21.34 9.57
C PHE A 34 10.17 20.89 9.19
N MET A 35 10.25 20.08 8.15
CA MET A 35 11.52 19.53 7.64
C MET A 35 11.64 19.74 6.14
N SER A 36 12.89 19.82 5.65
CA SER A 36 13.12 19.75 4.22
C SER A 36 12.76 18.34 3.73
N VAL A 37 12.51 18.18 2.44
CA VAL A 37 12.17 16.88 1.87
C VAL A 37 13.27 15.86 2.14
N GLY A 38 14.51 16.22 1.89
CA GLY A 38 15.64 15.30 2.11
C GLY A 38 15.78 14.89 3.56
N HIS A 39 15.72 15.85 4.47
CA HIS A 39 15.82 15.56 5.90
C HIS A 39 14.65 14.67 6.35
N PHE A 40 13.45 15.00 5.90
CA PHE A 40 12.26 14.21 6.24
C PHE A 40 12.40 12.75 5.77
N GLN A 41 12.79 12.56 4.52
CA GLN A 41 12.92 11.21 3.97
C GLN A 41 13.96 10.38 4.72
N ARG A 42 15.12 10.95 5.00
CA ARG A 42 16.18 10.24 5.71
C ARG A 42 15.79 9.92 7.14
N SER A 43 15.23 10.91 7.83
CA SER A 43 14.84 10.74 9.23
C SER A 43 13.71 9.75 9.39
N PHE A 44 12.72 9.78 8.48
CA PHE A 44 11.62 8.84 8.50
C PHE A 44 12.12 7.40 8.30
N LYS A 45 13.00 7.20 7.31
CA LYS A 45 13.55 5.89 7.06
C LYS A 45 14.38 5.39 8.25
N ASP A 46 15.17 6.27 8.86
CA ASP A 46 15.96 5.91 10.04
C ASP A 46 15.08 5.51 11.21
N ALA A 47 13.96 6.21 11.40
CA ALA A 47 13.06 5.94 12.51
C ALA A 47 12.20 4.69 12.31
N PHE A 48 11.73 4.45 11.08
CA PHE A 48 10.72 3.42 10.82
C PHE A 48 11.14 2.34 9.83
N GLY A 49 12.34 2.39 9.30
CA GLY A 49 12.88 1.36 8.41
C GLY A 49 12.48 1.47 6.95
N GLU A 50 11.54 2.34 6.61
CA GLU A 50 11.08 2.55 5.23
C GLU A 50 10.97 4.03 4.94
N THR A 51 11.05 4.40 3.65
CA THR A 51 10.81 5.78 3.25
C THR A 51 9.33 6.13 3.43
N PRO A 52 8.99 7.41 3.52
CA PRO A 52 7.58 7.81 3.62
C PRO A 52 6.75 7.32 2.45
N TYR A 53 7.29 7.36 1.23
CA TYR A 53 6.57 6.89 0.05
C TYR A 53 6.31 5.38 0.13
N ALA A 54 7.31 4.60 0.53
CA ALA A 54 7.15 3.15 0.68
C ALA A 54 6.09 2.82 1.72
N TRP A 55 6.09 3.55 2.83
CA TRP A 55 5.09 3.39 3.88
C TRP A 55 3.68 3.66 3.36
N LEU A 56 3.52 4.77 2.64
CA LEU A 56 2.24 5.15 2.04
C LEU A 56 1.75 4.08 1.07
N MET A 57 2.63 3.61 0.17
CA MET A 57 2.25 2.61 -0.81
C MET A 57 1.89 1.28 -0.17
N THR A 58 2.60 0.89 0.88
CA THR A 58 2.27 -0.34 1.61
C THR A 58 0.84 -0.26 2.20
N ARG A 59 0.48 0.88 2.79
CA ARG A 59 -0.89 1.05 3.31
C ARG A 59 -1.93 0.95 2.20
N ARG A 60 -1.66 1.58 1.06
CA ARG A 60 -2.57 1.53 -0.10
C ARG A 60 -2.73 0.12 -0.64
N ILE A 61 -1.63 -0.62 -0.74
CA ILE A 61 -1.67 -2.00 -1.24
C ILE A 61 -2.42 -2.92 -0.27
N GLU A 62 -2.23 -2.77 1.03
CA GLU A 62 -2.96 -3.55 2.03
C GLU A 62 -4.46 -3.32 1.91
N ARG A 63 -4.87 -2.08 1.73
CA ARG A 63 -6.28 -1.77 1.54
C ARG A 63 -6.81 -2.33 0.24
N ALA A 64 -6.00 -2.27 -0.83
CA ALA A 64 -6.38 -2.84 -2.13
C ALA A 64 -6.65 -4.34 -2.01
N MET A 65 -5.78 -5.05 -1.29
CA MET A 65 -5.98 -6.49 -1.07
C MET A 65 -7.32 -6.77 -0.38
N ALA A 66 -7.65 -5.99 0.63
CA ALA A 66 -8.93 -6.15 1.33
C ALA A 66 -10.11 -5.88 0.40
N LEU A 67 -10.02 -4.85 -0.45
CA LEU A 67 -11.08 -4.53 -1.39
C LEU A 67 -11.26 -5.63 -2.44
N PHE A 68 -10.15 -6.19 -2.94
CA PHE A 68 -10.23 -7.30 -3.89
C PHE A 68 -10.87 -8.53 -3.26
N ARG A 69 -10.62 -8.80 -2.00
CA ARG A 69 -11.22 -9.95 -1.31
C ARG A 69 -12.70 -9.77 -1.00
N ASN A 70 -13.10 -8.54 -0.71
CA ASN A 70 -14.43 -8.29 -0.14
C ASN A 70 -15.41 -7.61 -1.08
N THR A 71 -14.99 -7.23 -2.29
CA THR A 71 -15.86 -6.52 -3.25
C THR A 71 -15.62 -7.05 -4.66
N ASP A 72 -16.51 -6.65 -5.58
CA ASP A 72 -16.36 -6.96 -7.00
C ASP A 72 -15.70 -5.84 -7.80
N LYS A 73 -15.12 -4.87 -7.14
CA LYS A 73 -14.52 -3.72 -7.81
C LYS A 73 -13.39 -4.16 -8.75
N SER A 74 -13.29 -3.46 -9.87
CA SER A 74 -12.24 -3.73 -10.85
C SER A 74 -10.89 -3.27 -10.33
N VAL A 75 -9.82 -3.71 -10.98
CA VAL A 75 -8.47 -3.26 -10.63
C VAL A 75 -8.35 -1.74 -10.70
N THR A 76 -8.90 -1.14 -11.77
CA THR A 76 -8.87 0.32 -11.92
C THR A 76 -9.63 1.03 -10.80
N GLN A 77 -10.81 0.53 -10.47
CA GLN A 77 -11.61 1.11 -9.39
C GLN A 77 -10.88 1.05 -8.05
N VAL A 78 -10.27 -0.09 -7.73
CA VAL A 78 -9.52 -0.24 -6.49
C VAL A 78 -8.29 0.67 -6.47
N CYS A 79 -7.56 0.75 -7.59
CA CYS A 79 -6.41 1.64 -7.71
C CYS A 79 -6.79 3.08 -7.35
N MET A 80 -7.88 3.56 -7.91
CA MET A 80 -8.35 4.92 -7.64
C MET A 80 -8.85 5.08 -6.21
N GLU A 81 -9.57 4.10 -5.70
CA GLU A 81 -10.17 4.18 -4.36
C GLU A 81 -9.10 4.22 -3.27
N VAL A 82 -7.98 3.55 -3.45
CA VAL A 82 -6.91 3.59 -2.45
C VAL A 82 -5.99 4.79 -2.60
N GLY A 83 -6.28 5.69 -3.54
CA GLY A 83 -5.55 6.94 -3.69
C GLY A 83 -4.44 6.93 -4.71
N CYS A 84 -4.29 5.87 -5.48
CA CYS A 84 -3.28 5.81 -6.53
C CYS A 84 -3.81 6.45 -7.80
N THR A 85 -2.95 7.22 -8.47
CA THR A 85 -3.33 7.91 -9.71
C THR A 85 -2.73 7.28 -10.95
N SER A 86 -1.77 6.37 -10.77
CA SER A 86 -1.10 5.67 -11.87
C SER A 86 -1.34 4.18 -11.72
N LEU A 87 -2.07 3.60 -12.66
CA LEU A 87 -2.35 2.17 -12.66
C LEU A 87 -1.06 1.35 -12.81
N GLY A 88 -0.13 1.85 -13.63
CA GLY A 88 1.15 1.17 -13.83
C GLY A 88 1.98 1.10 -12.55
N SER A 89 2.10 2.22 -11.85
CA SER A 89 2.83 2.26 -10.59
C SER A 89 2.15 1.40 -9.52
N PHE A 90 0.82 1.46 -9.47
CA PHE A 90 0.05 0.63 -8.55
C PHE A 90 0.29 -0.87 -8.82
N SER A 91 0.19 -1.28 -10.08
CA SER A 91 0.37 -2.68 -10.46
C SER A 91 1.79 -3.18 -10.16
N SER A 92 2.79 -2.37 -10.46
CA SER A 92 4.18 -2.72 -10.19
C SER A 92 4.42 -2.89 -8.70
N ARG A 93 3.96 -1.94 -7.91
CA ARG A 93 4.16 -2.00 -6.47
C ARG A 93 3.37 -3.13 -5.83
N PHE A 94 2.14 -3.35 -6.29
CA PHE A 94 1.31 -4.47 -5.82
C PHE A 94 2.04 -5.80 -6.08
N THR A 95 2.54 -6.00 -7.30
CA THR A 95 3.24 -7.22 -7.66
C THR A 95 4.50 -7.42 -6.82
N GLU A 96 5.22 -6.34 -6.59
CA GLU A 96 6.44 -6.38 -5.78
C GLU A 96 6.16 -6.80 -4.34
N LEU A 97 5.09 -6.27 -3.74
CA LEU A 97 4.77 -6.53 -2.33
C LEU A 97 3.99 -7.83 -2.13
N VAL A 98 3.12 -8.17 -3.06
CA VAL A 98 2.19 -9.31 -2.89
C VAL A 98 2.69 -10.58 -3.58
N GLY A 99 3.48 -10.44 -4.63
CA GLY A 99 4.01 -11.59 -5.35
C GLY A 99 3.18 -12.03 -6.53
N GLU A 100 2.08 -11.35 -6.83
CA GLU A 100 1.28 -11.62 -8.03
C GLU A 100 0.60 -10.32 -8.45
N THR A 101 0.13 -10.28 -9.70
CA THR A 101 -0.50 -9.06 -10.23
C THR A 101 -1.83 -8.79 -9.56
N PRO A 102 -2.30 -7.53 -9.58
CA PRO A 102 -3.62 -7.22 -9.04
C PRO A 102 -4.74 -8.04 -9.67
N SER A 103 -4.69 -8.24 -10.99
CA SER A 103 -5.70 -9.04 -11.70
C SER A 103 -5.71 -10.48 -11.25
N SER A 104 -4.53 -11.07 -11.10
CA SER A 104 -4.40 -12.45 -10.63
C SER A 104 -4.93 -12.60 -9.20
N TYR A 105 -4.54 -11.69 -8.33
CA TYR A 105 -5.01 -11.71 -6.95
C TYR A 105 -6.52 -11.55 -6.86
N ARG A 106 -7.07 -10.63 -7.65
CA ARG A 106 -8.51 -10.40 -7.70
C ARG A 106 -9.28 -11.63 -8.16
N SER A 107 -8.82 -12.26 -9.24
CA SER A 107 -9.46 -13.47 -9.77
C SER A 107 -9.46 -14.61 -8.75
N ARG A 108 -8.33 -14.82 -8.12
CA ARG A 108 -8.19 -15.87 -7.13
C ARG A 108 -9.10 -15.63 -5.92
N SER A 109 -9.19 -14.39 -5.46
CA SER A 109 -10.04 -14.01 -4.35
C SER A 109 -11.52 -14.23 -4.68
N HIS A 110 -11.94 -13.94 -5.92
CA HIS A 110 -13.31 -14.15 -6.36
C HIS A 110 -13.65 -15.64 -6.45
N ASP A 111 -12.72 -16.46 -6.88
CA ASP A 111 -12.93 -17.89 -6.92
C ASP A 111 -13.15 -18.43 -5.51
N GLU A 112 -12.41 -17.97 -4.54
CA GLU A 112 -12.62 -18.35 -3.15
C GLU A 112 -13.98 -17.90 -2.63
N LEU A 113 -14.41 -16.69 -3.00
CA LEU A 113 -15.72 -16.17 -2.61
C LEU A 113 -16.87 -16.99 -3.22
N ARG A 114 -16.64 -17.65 -4.35
CA ARG A 114 -17.66 -18.50 -4.96
C ARG A 114 -17.74 -19.87 -4.33
N GLY A 115 -17.02 -20.10 -3.25
CA GLY A 115 -17.10 -21.36 -2.53
C GLY A 115 -16.15 -22.44 -3.02
N ILE A 116 -15.18 -22.11 -3.85
CA ILE A 116 -14.17 -23.05 -4.26
C ILE A 116 -13.23 -23.27 -3.08
N PRO A 117 -13.04 -24.51 -2.62
CA PRO A 117 -12.16 -24.75 -1.47
C PRO A 117 -10.76 -24.22 -1.71
N SER A 118 -10.20 -23.57 -0.71
CA SER A 118 -8.88 -23.00 -0.79
C SER A 118 -7.81 -24.00 -1.22
N CYS A 119 -7.90 -25.21 -0.76
CA CYS A 119 -6.91 -26.23 -1.11
C CYS A 119 -6.95 -26.55 -2.61
N ILE A 120 -8.11 -26.58 -3.22
CA ILE A 120 -8.23 -26.79 -4.66
C ILE A 120 -7.70 -25.59 -5.43
N VAL A 121 -8.06 -24.39 -5.00
CA VAL A 121 -7.55 -23.16 -5.61
C VAL A 121 -6.04 -23.13 -5.56
N LYS A 122 -5.44 -23.45 -4.44
CA LYS A 122 -4.00 -23.45 -4.30
C LYS A 122 -3.32 -24.46 -5.21
N GLN A 123 -3.94 -25.60 -5.43
CA GLN A 123 -3.36 -26.63 -6.32
C GLN A 123 -3.47 -26.25 -7.77
N VAL A 124 -4.52 -25.54 -8.15
CA VAL A 124 -4.78 -25.25 -9.56
C VAL A 124 -4.23 -23.92 -10.00
N THR A 125 -4.45 -22.88 -9.21
CA THR A 125 -4.15 -21.50 -9.62
C THR A 125 -2.91 -20.92 -9.01
N ARG A 126 -2.35 -21.54 -7.99
CA ARG A 126 -1.24 -20.97 -7.31
C ARG A 126 -0.01 -21.84 -7.45
N PRO A 127 0.74 -21.59 -8.40
CA PRO A 127 1.98 -22.32 -8.49
C PRO A 127 2.75 -21.98 -7.27
N SER A 128 3.39 -21.66 -6.89
CA SER A 128 4.34 -21.56 -5.87
C SER A 128 4.33 -20.22 -5.20
N ARG A 129 3.22 -19.76 -4.94
CA ARG A 129 3.24 -18.55 -4.27
C ARG A 129 3.64 -18.77 -2.84
N SER A 130 4.61 -18.65 -2.47
CA SER A 130 5.06 -18.93 -1.13
C SER A 130 4.88 -17.78 -0.19
#